data_6200f9d67d43a5fdabf7935166016977
#
_entry.id   6200f9d67d43a5fdabf7935166016977
#
_cell.length_a   1.000
_cell.length_b   1.000
_cell.length_c   1.000
_cell.angle_alpha   90.00
_cell.angle_beta   90.00
_cell.angle_gamma   90.00
#
_symmetry.space_group_name_H-M   'P 1'
#
loop_
_entity.id
_entity.type
_entity.pdbx_description
1 polymer ?
#
loop_
_entity_poly.entity_id
_entity_poly.type
_entity_poly.pdbx_seq_one_letter_code
_entity_poly.pdbx_strand_id
1 'polypeptide(L)'
;MLNLIIATAALTALASSALAQQVAPPETESDAAHHYFHATESAHAAEWGYTGEIGPEHWADLSPDYSVARSGKQQSPIDIKSEFVKPLPKIKFHYQPAPVRMVYNGHTIEEEEEAGSSISVGETRYDLKQFHFHSPSEHTVDGKSFAMEMHLVHKTEGGQVAVVAVLIDEVDASNESFEVLLDRLPNKSTPRTESNRQIDATAVLPKDHAYFAYDGSFTTPPCTEGVKWFVLQKPIGLSKEQIDEFRKTIDGNNRPVQPRHGRAVHRSAQ
;
A
#
# COMPACT_ATOMS: atom_id res chain seq x y z
N MET A 1 -58.80 67.30 -36.93
CA MET A 1 -57.57 66.86 -37.61
C MET A 1 -56.58 66.50 -36.48
N LEU A 2 -56.38 65.24 -36.26
CA LEU A 2 -55.68 64.70 -35.06
C LEU A 2 -54.35 64.17 -35.53
N ASN A 3 -53.23 64.80 -35.08
CA ASN A 3 -51.88 64.30 -35.34
C ASN A 3 -51.49 63.19 -34.29
N LEU A 4 -51.23 62.03 -34.81
CA LEU A 4 -50.73 60.90 -34.00
C LEU A 4 -49.21 60.90 -34.04
N ILE A 5 -48.58 61.16 -32.90
CA ILE A 5 -47.13 61.04 -32.72
C ILE A 5 -46.79 59.57 -32.25
N ILE A 6 -46.06 58.86 -33.09
CA ILE A 6 -45.57 57.57 -32.80
C ILE A 6 -44.20 57.67 -32.10
N ALA A 7 -44.11 57.29 -30.85
CA ALA A 7 -42.86 57.23 -30.12
C ALA A 7 -42.26 55.81 -30.29
N THR A 8 -41.10 55.74 -30.91
CA THR A 8 -40.28 54.48 -31.01
C THR A 8 -39.43 54.30 -29.73
N ALA A 9 -39.75 53.31 -28.95
CA ALA A 9 -38.90 52.91 -27.83
C ALA A 9 -37.82 51.96 -28.32
N ALA A 10 -36.56 52.35 -28.14
CA ALA A 10 -35.40 51.47 -28.36
C ALA A 10 -35.17 50.60 -27.17
N LEU A 11 -35.28 49.27 -27.39
CA LEU A 11 -35.01 48.25 -26.38
C LEU A 11 -33.52 47.85 -26.45
N THR A 12 -32.72 48.32 -25.49
CA THR A 12 -31.33 47.86 -25.31
C THR A 12 -31.32 46.54 -24.58
N ALA A 13 -30.96 45.46 -25.27
CA ALA A 13 -30.76 44.15 -24.69
C ALA A 13 -29.37 44.12 -24.00
N LEU A 14 -29.35 44.02 -22.69
CA LEU A 14 -28.16 43.67 -21.89
C LEU A 14 -27.93 42.15 -21.99
N ALA A 15 -26.90 41.76 -22.70
CA ALA A 15 -26.43 40.38 -22.72
C ALA A 15 -25.66 40.09 -21.41
N SER A 16 -26.29 39.39 -20.47
CA SER A 16 -25.62 38.78 -19.32
C SER A 16 -24.88 37.54 -19.80
N SER A 17 -23.56 37.62 -19.87
CA SER A 17 -22.70 36.42 -19.99
C SER A 17 -22.68 35.66 -18.68
N ALA A 18 -23.47 34.60 -18.57
CA ALA A 18 -23.34 33.62 -17.50
C ALA A 18 -22.07 32.81 -17.77
N LEU A 19 -21.03 33.03 -16.96
CA LEU A 19 -19.92 32.07 -16.85
C LEU A 19 -20.50 30.74 -16.30
N ALA A 20 -20.60 29.72 -17.14
CA ALA A 20 -20.85 28.39 -16.70
C ALA A 20 -19.59 27.92 -15.95
N GLN A 21 -19.65 27.88 -14.62
CA GLN A 21 -18.69 27.11 -13.82
C GLN A 21 -18.85 25.65 -14.21
N GLN A 22 -17.84 25.09 -14.88
CA GLN A 22 -17.70 23.67 -15.06
C GLN A 22 -17.48 23.06 -13.68
N VAL A 23 -18.52 22.47 -13.12
CA VAL A 23 -18.40 21.58 -11.97
C VAL A 23 -17.67 20.34 -12.48
N ALA A 24 -16.49 20.09 -11.94
CA ALA A 24 -15.78 18.84 -12.20
C ALA A 24 -16.68 17.66 -11.78
N PRO A 25 -16.66 16.52 -12.52
CA PRO A 25 -17.40 15.35 -12.11
C PRO A 25 -16.91 14.90 -10.73
N PRO A 26 -17.77 14.31 -9.88
CA PRO A 26 -17.35 13.78 -8.58
C PRO A 26 -16.27 12.72 -8.80
N GLU A 27 -15.16 12.84 -8.07
CA GLU A 27 -14.12 11.81 -8.01
C GLU A 27 -14.76 10.48 -7.61
N THR A 28 -14.42 9.42 -8.32
CA THR A 28 -14.91 8.09 -7.97
C THR A 28 -14.29 7.64 -6.65
N GLU A 29 -14.98 6.83 -5.86
CA GLU A 29 -14.45 6.30 -4.58
C GLU A 29 -13.09 5.61 -4.73
N SER A 30 -12.76 5.12 -5.92
CA SER A 30 -11.46 4.58 -6.31
C SER A 30 -10.34 5.61 -6.20
N ASP A 31 -10.56 6.84 -6.69
CA ASP A 31 -9.53 7.89 -6.67
C ASP A 31 -9.26 8.40 -5.25
N ALA A 32 -10.29 8.49 -4.41
CA ALA A 32 -10.14 8.87 -3.01
C ALA A 32 -9.36 7.83 -2.18
N ALA A 33 -9.47 6.54 -2.51
CA ALA A 33 -8.71 5.48 -1.85
C ALA A 33 -7.22 5.54 -2.25
N HIS A 34 -6.94 5.87 -3.50
CA HIS A 34 -5.59 5.98 -4.05
C HIS A 34 -4.75 7.05 -3.34
N HIS A 35 -5.37 8.22 -3.07
CA HIS A 35 -4.71 9.33 -2.38
C HIS A 35 -4.37 9.05 -0.90
N TYR A 36 -4.92 8.00 -0.29
CA TYR A 36 -4.70 7.72 1.12
C TYR A 36 -3.49 6.84 1.42
N PHE A 37 -3.00 6.08 0.44
CA PHE A 37 -1.82 5.20 0.59
C PHE A 37 -0.54 5.84 0.07
N HIS A 38 -0.63 6.70 -0.92
CA HIS A 38 0.38 7.70 -1.16
C HIS A 38 0.08 8.82 -0.17
N ALA A 39 1.01 9.08 0.77
CA ALA A 39 0.92 10.24 1.65
C ALA A 39 0.32 11.36 0.83
N THR A 40 -0.86 11.83 1.22
CA THR A 40 -1.62 12.82 0.45
C THR A 40 -0.63 13.72 -0.24
N GLU A 41 -0.65 13.81 -1.58
CA GLU A 41 0.11 14.82 -2.30
C GLU A 41 -0.37 16.18 -1.79
N SER A 42 0.02 16.48 -0.54
CA SER A 42 0.09 17.86 -0.11
C SER A 42 1.16 18.46 -1.02
N ALA A 43 0.91 19.61 -1.56
CA ALA A 43 1.83 20.35 -2.44
C ALA A 43 3.24 20.57 -1.84
N HIS A 44 3.63 19.86 -0.78
CA HIS A 44 4.83 19.97 0.03
C HIS A 44 5.35 18.62 0.57
N ALA A 45 4.94 17.45 0.05
CA ALA A 45 5.58 16.19 0.43
C ALA A 45 7.05 16.24 0.02
N ALA A 46 7.96 16.10 0.99
CA ALA A 46 9.39 16.09 0.69
C ALA A 46 9.73 14.81 -0.11
N GLU A 47 10.57 14.95 -1.13
CA GLU A 47 11.11 13.82 -1.86
C GLU A 47 11.91 12.92 -0.90
N TRP A 48 11.68 11.62 -0.98
CA TRP A 48 12.36 10.62 -0.16
C TRP A 48 12.72 9.40 -1.01
N GLY A 49 13.62 8.58 -0.50
CA GLY A 49 14.06 7.36 -1.17
C GLY A 49 14.68 6.40 -0.16
N TYR A 50 15.43 5.43 -0.65
CA TYR A 50 16.03 4.39 0.20
C TYR A 50 17.55 4.51 0.33
N THR A 51 18.18 5.47 -0.32
CA THR A 51 19.64 5.64 -0.32
C THR A 51 20.07 7.11 -0.24
N GLY A 52 21.29 7.36 0.25
CA GLY A 52 21.87 8.69 0.28
C GLY A 52 21.13 9.66 1.22
N GLU A 53 21.19 10.94 0.91
CA GLU A 53 20.65 12.03 1.74
C GLU A 53 19.12 12.01 1.91
N ILE A 54 18.41 11.25 1.08
CA ILE A 54 16.95 11.06 1.15
C ILE A 54 16.56 9.67 1.65
N GLY A 55 17.53 8.90 2.14
CA GLY A 55 17.37 7.54 2.65
C GLY A 55 16.73 7.48 4.05
N PRO A 56 16.41 6.25 4.54
CA PRO A 56 15.69 6.03 5.80
C PRO A 56 16.31 6.69 7.04
N GLU A 57 17.61 6.84 7.07
CA GLU A 57 18.35 7.51 8.17
C GLU A 57 18.01 9.00 8.28
N HIS A 58 17.63 9.62 7.15
CA HIS A 58 17.39 11.05 7.01
C HIS A 58 15.90 11.41 6.91
N TRP A 59 14.98 10.44 6.77
CA TRP A 59 13.55 10.73 6.56
C TRP A 59 12.97 11.74 7.53
N ALA A 60 13.32 11.63 8.84
CA ALA A 60 12.83 12.56 9.85
C ALA A 60 13.31 14.02 9.67
N ASP A 61 14.35 14.24 8.88
CA ASP A 61 14.94 15.56 8.62
C ASP A 61 14.42 16.17 7.31
N LEU A 62 13.80 15.37 6.44
CA LEU A 62 13.28 15.82 5.15
C LEU A 62 12.04 16.70 5.29
N SER A 63 11.20 16.45 6.29
CA SER A 63 9.98 17.20 6.56
C SER A 63 9.62 17.12 8.05
N PRO A 64 9.07 18.19 8.65
CA PRO A 64 8.48 18.13 10.00
C PRO A 64 7.42 17.02 10.14
N ASP A 65 6.66 16.74 9.07
CA ASP A 65 5.62 15.70 9.04
C ASP A 65 6.21 14.29 9.15
N TYR A 66 7.50 14.12 8.82
CA TYR A 66 8.21 12.82 8.90
C TYR A 66 8.94 12.61 10.23
N SER A 67 8.84 13.54 11.18
CA SER A 67 9.55 13.52 12.46
C SER A 67 9.31 12.24 13.27
N VAL A 68 8.13 11.60 13.12
CA VAL A 68 7.79 10.35 13.79
C VAL A 68 8.68 9.17 13.33
N ALA A 69 9.28 9.25 12.15
CA ALA A 69 10.23 8.23 11.66
C ALA A 69 11.41 8.02 12.62
N ARG A 70 11.82 9.08 13.37
CA ARG A 70 12.88 9.02 14.38
C ARG A 70 12.33 9.01 15.81
N SER A 71 11.31 9.80 16.11
CA SER A 71 10.81 10.00 17.47
C SER A 71 9.82 8.93 17.91
N GLY A 72 9.20 8.20 16.99
CA GLY A 72 8.20 7.18 17.21
C GLY A 72 8.73 6.00 18.04
N LYS A 73 7.84 5.36 18.78
CA LYS A 73 8.15 4.21 19.64
C LYS A 73 7.54 2.90 19.14
N GLN A 74 6.69 2.99 18.12
CA GLN A 74 6.01 1.85 17.51
C GLN A 74 6.36 1.74 16.02
N GLN A 75 7.61 2.03 15.66
CA GLN A 75 8.06 2.02 14.28
C GLN A 75 8.22 0.60 13.71
N SER A 76 7.96 0.45 12.41
CA SER A 76 8.14 -0.77 11.60
C SER A 76 9.17 -0.53 10.51
N PRO A 77 9.82 -1.60 9.97
CA PRO A 77 9.73 -3.02 10.38
C PRO A 77 10.49 -3.31 11.68
N ILE A 78 10.40 -4.54 12.18
CA ILE A 78 11.15 -4.99 13.36
C ILE A 78 11.82 -6.36 13.12
N ASP A 79 12.82 -6.69 13.94
CA ASP A 79 13.29 -8.07 14.09
C ASP A 79 12.30 -8.84 14.96
N ILE A 80 11.61 -9.81 14.37
CA ILE A 80 10.62 -10.64 15.03
C ILE A 80 11.35 -11.75 15.81
N LYS A 81 11.18 -11.70 17.13
CA LYS A 81 11.63 -12.78 18.03
C LYS A 81 10.42 -13.48 18.61
N SER A 82 10.35 -14.76 18.40
CA SER A 82 9.22 -15.61 18.79
C SER A 82 9.23 -15.87 20.31
N GLU A 83 8.85 -14.87 21.10
CA GLU A 83 8.93 -14.98 22.57
C GLU A 83 7.65 -15.52 23.23
N PHE A 84 6.48 -15.26 22.63
CA PHE A 84 5.21 -15.56 23.28
C PHE A 84 4.20 -16.20 22.33
N VAL A 85 3.72 -17.40 22.68
CA VAL A 85 2.53 -18.00 22.05
C VAL A 85 1.31 -17.47 22.78
N LYS A 86 0.35 -16.90 22.03
CA LYS A 86 -0.92 -16.43 22.56
C LYS A 86 -2.05 -16.99 21.69
N PRO A 87 -3.19 -17.36 22.25
CA PRO A 87 -4.36 -17.65 21.44
C PRO A 87 -4.83 -16.36 20.75
N LEU A 88 -4.40 -16.18 19.51
CA LEU A 88 -4.83 -15.09 18.63
C LEU A 88 -6.00 -15.55 17.77
N PRO A 89 -6.93 -14.66 17.40
CA PRO A 89 -7.99 -14.97 16.44
C PRO A 89 -7.37 -15.43 15.12
N LYS A 90 -7.98 -16.40 14.44
CA LYS A 90 -7.57 -16.75 13.07
C LYS A 90 -7.88 -15.59 12.13
N ILE A 91 -6.97 -15.32 11.19
CA ILE A 91 -7.27 -14.45 10.06
C ILE A 91 -8.14 -15.25 9.08
N LYS A 92 -9.30 -14.71 8.73
CA LYS A 92 -10.16 -15.23 7.67
C LYS A 92 -9.97 -14.36 6.45
N PHE A 93 -9.48 -14.93 5.37
CA PHE A 93 -9.31 -14.28 4.08
C PHE A 93 -10.60 -14.43 3.27
N HIS A 94 -11.09 -13.32 2.72
CA HIS A 94 -12.29 -13.23 1.89
C HIS A 94 -11.91 -12.50 0.60
N TYR A 95 -10.86 -12.99 -0.07
CA TYR A 95 -10.39 -12.39 -1.31
C TYR A 95 -11.22 -12.88 -2.50
N GLN A 96 -11.33 -12.05 -3.51
CA GLN A 96 -12.04 -12.30 -4.74
C GLN A 96 -11.07 -12.10 -5.91
N PRO A 97 -11.19 -12.89 -6.99
CA PRO A 97 -10.41 -12.64 -8.19
C PRO A 97 -10.69 -11.24 -8.75
N ALA A 98 -9.62 -10.49 -9.01
CA ALA A 98 -9.65 -9.15 -9.60
C ALA A 98 -8.71 -9.06 -10.81
N PRO A 99 -8.98 -8.17 -11.79
CA PRO A 99 -8.04 -7.89 -12.88
C PRO A 99 -6.73 -7.35 -12.33
N VAL A 100 -5.60 -7.81 -12.88
CA VAL A 100 -4.28 -7.34 -12.45
C VAL A 100 -4.04 -5.92 -12.94
N ARG A 101 -3.82 -5.01 -12.01
CA ARG A 101 -3.47 -3.60 -12.25
C ARG A 101 -2.27 -3.23 -11.41
N MET A 102 -1.12 -3.10 -12.05
CA MET A 102 0.10 -2.79 -11.31
C MET A 102 0.65 -1.41 -11.65
N VAL A 103 1.22 -0.77 -10.63
CA VAL A 103 1.85 0.55 -10.72
C VAL A 103 3.25 0.50 -10.11
N TYR A 104 4.22 1.07 -10.80
CA TYR A 104 5.47 1.49 -10.20
C TYR A 104 5.33 2.95 -9.75
N ASN A 105 5.24 3.19 -8.47
CA ASN A 105 4.99 4.52 -7.88
C ASN A 105 6.29 5.30 -7.55
N GLY A 106 7.44 4.85 -8.06
CA GLY A 106 8.75 5.44 -7.76
C GLY A 106 9.49 4.74 -6.62
N HIS A 107 8.80 3.98 -5.78
CA HIS A 107 9.34 3.34 -4.59
C HIS A 107 9.12 1.82 -4.56
N THR A 108 8.01 1.35 -5.07
CA THR A 108 7.66 -0.07 -5.14
C THR A 108 6.81 -0.40 -6.36
N ILE A 109 6.62 -1.69 -6.61
CA ILE A 109 5.57 -2.23 -7.48
C ILE A 109 4.37 -2.54 -6.61
N GLU A 110 3.24 -1.92 -6.91
CA GLU A 110 1.98 -2.03 -6.20
C GLU A 110 0.91 -2.62 -7.12
N GLU A 111 0.13 -3.56 -6.64
CA GLU A 111 -1.09 -4.05 -7.28
C GLU A 111 -2.29 -3.35 -6.65
N GLU A 112 -3.12 -2.75 -7.49
CA GLU A 112 -4.30 -1.98 -7.10
C GLU A 112 -5.52 -2.89 -7.05
N GLU A 113 -6.02 -3.18 -5.86
CA GLU A 113 -7.16 -4.07 -5.66
C GLU A 113 -8.52 -3.37 -5.86
N GLU A 114 -9.42 -4.04 -6.56
CA GLU A 114 -10.82 -3.63 -6.63
C GLU A 114 -11.55 -3.89 -5.30
N ALA A 115 -12.62 -3.15 -5.05
CA ALA A 115 -13.43 -3.36 -3.86
C ALA A 115 -14.05 -4.77 -3.84
N GLY A 116 -14.07 -5.40 -2.65
CA GLY A 116 -14.67 -6.72 -2.45
C GLY A 116 -13.82 -7.67 -1.62
N SER A 117 -12.50 -7.64 -1.83
CA SER A 117 -11.52 -8.41 -1.07
C SER A 117 -11.35 -7.87 0.37
N SER A 118 -11.24 -8.76 1.35
CA SER A 118 -11.09 -8.35 2.76
C SER A 118 -10.49 -9.46 3.61
N ILE A 119 -10.08 -9.09 4.84
CA ILE A 119 -9.82 -10.04 5.94
C ILE A 119 -10.74 -9.77 7.11
N SER A 120 -10.96 -10.81 7.93
CA SER A 120 -11.56 -10.68 9.26
C SER A 120 -10.61 -11.22 10.32
N VAL A 121 -10.35 -10.41 11.37
CA VAL A 121 -9.55 -10.79 12.53
C VAL A 121 -10.39 -10.59 13.79
N GLY A 122 -10.82 -11.69 14.41
CA GLY A 122 -11.87 -11.64 15.40
C GLY A 122 -13.18 -11.13 14.76
N GLU A 123 -13.75 -10.07 15.31
CA GLU A 123 -14.97 -9.42 14.82
C GLU A 123 -14.70 -8.25 13.87
N THR A 124 -13.42 -7.87 13.70
CA THR A 124 -13.05 -6.71 12.88
C THR A 124 -12.81 -7.13 11.44
N ARG A 125 -13.50 -6.47 10.51
CA ARG A 125 -13.29 -6.58 9.07
C ARG A 125 -12.39 -5.46 8.58
N TYR A 126 -11.43 -5.80 7.70
CA TYR A 126 -10.54 -4.87 7.03
C TYR A 126 -10.60 -5.15 5.52
N ASP A 127 -10.96 -4.17 4.72
CA ASP A 127 -11.01 -4.29 3.26
C ASP A 127 -9.60 -4.17 2.68
N LEU A 128 -9.24 -5.05 1.76
CA LEU A 128 -7.98 -4.98 1.02
C LEU A 128 -8.00 -3.75 0.11
N LYS A 129 -6.90 -3.04 0.06
CA LYS A 129 -6.73 -1.82 -0.74
C LYS A 129 -5.71 -2.00 -1.85
N GLN A 130 -4.59 -2.63 -1.53
CA GLN A 130 -3.48 -2.89 -2.43
C GLN A 130 -2.55 -3.92 -1.83
N PHE A 131 -1.67 -4.50 -2.63
CA PHE A 131 -0.48 -5.16 -2.13
C PHE A 131 0.77 -4.76 -2.91
N HIS A 132 1.91 -4.73 -2.26
CA HIS A 132 3.17 -4.27 -2.82
C HIS A 132 4.36 -5.05 -2.29
N PHE A 133 5.55 -4.81 -2.88
CA PHE A 133 6.71 -5.64 -2.68
C PHE A 133 7.94 -4.84 -2.22
N HIS A 134 8.76 -5.51 -1.39
CA HIS A 134 10.06 -5.05 -0.96
C HIS A 134 11.12 -6.11 -1.26
N SER A 135 12.30 -5.68 -1.72
CA SER A 135 13.47 -6.53 -1.93
C SER A 135 14.73 -5.82 -1.42
N PRO A 136 15.44 -6.41 -0.44
CA PRO A 136 15.09 -7.59 0.38
C PRO A 136 13.90 -7.36 1.30
N SER A 137 13.59 -8.34 2.19
CA SER A 137 12.53 -8.19 3.18
C SER A 137 12.81 -7.04 4.14
N GLU A 138 11.75 -6.41 4.62
CA GLU A 138 11.80 -5.36 5.65
C GLU A 138 11.86 -5.98 7.05
N HIS A 139 10.99 -6.95 7.35
CA HIS A 139 11.08 -7.71 8.59
C HIS A 139 12.23 -8.73 8.53
N THR A 140 12.79 -9.00 9.71
CA THR A 140 13.65 -10.15 9.95
C THR A 140 13.00 -11.06 10.99
N VAL A 141 13.31 -12.35 10.95
CA VAL A 141 12.88 -13.33 11.97
C VAL A 141 14.14 -13.94 12.58
N ASP A 142 14.34 -13.73 13.88
CA ASP A 142 15.55 -14.13 14.62
C ASP A 142 16.84 -13.65 13.92
N GLY A 143 16.81 -12.44 13.38
CA GLY A 143 17.91 -11.81 12.64
C GLY A 143 18.08 -12.29 11.18
N LYS A 144 17.28 -13.27 10.71
CA LYS A 144 17.31 -13.73 9.32
C LYS A 144 16.46 -12.80 8.45
N SER A 145 17.07 -12.23 7.40
CA SER A 145 16.36 -11.57 6.30
C SER A 145 15.91 -12.59 5.24
N PHE A 146 14.93 -12.21 4.43
CA PHE A 146 14.38 -12.99 3.32
C PHE A 146 14.65 -12.29 1.99
N ALA A 147 14.51 -13.02 0.88
CA ALA A 147 14.78 -12.48 -0.45
C ALA A 147 13.87 -11.31 -0.81
N MET A 148 12.60 -11.39 -0.41
CA MET A 148 11.60 -10.35 -0.60
C MET A 148 10.55 -10.40 0.52
N GLU A 149 9.71 -9.38 0.57
CA GLU A 149 8.51 -9.33 1.40
C GLU A 149 7.36 -8.67 0.63
N MET A 150 6.16 -9.22 0.77
CA MET A 150 4.94 -8.65 0.20
C MET A 150 4.04 -8.16 1.33
N HIS A 151 3.52 -6.95 1.21
CA HIS A 151 2.57 -6.34 2.14
C HIS A 151 1.19 -6.23 1.50
N LEU A 152 0.19 -6.87 2.11
CA LEU A 152 -1.21 -6.70 1.72
C LEU A 152 -1.83 -5.71 2.72
N VAL A 153 -2.17 -4.53 2.22
CA VAL A 153 -2.62 -3.40 3.04
C VAL A 153 -4.14 -3.36 3.07
N HIS A 154 -4.67 -3.38 4.29
CA HIS A 154 -6.11 -3.40 4.53
C HIS A 154 -6.53 -2.23 5.41
N LYS A 155 -7.82 -1.85 5.33
CA LYS A 155 -8.36 -0.74 6.09
C LYS A 155 -9.80 -1.03 6.52
N THR A 156 -10.14 -0.71 7.77
CA THR A 156 -11.55 -0.70 8.21
C THR A 156 -12.27 0.53 7.66
N GLU A 157 -13.60 0.52 7.65
CA GLU A 157 -14.42 1.70 7.36
C GLU A 157 -14.05 2.89 8.27
N GLY A 158 -13.72 2.63 9.53
CA GLY A 158 -13.28 3.65 10.50
C GLY A 158 -11.83 4.12 10.33
N GLY A 159 -11.12 3.64 9.28
CA GLY A 159 -9.78 4.11 8.93
C GLY A 159 -8.62 3.37 9.62
N GLN A 160 -8.86 2.38 10.49
CA GLN A 160 -7.78 1.58 11.08
C GLN A 160 -7.09 0.74 10.01
N VAL A 161 -5.75 0.81 9.96
CA VAL A 161 -4.94 0.06 9.00
C VAL A 161 -4.44 -1.25 9.62
N ALA A 162 -4.48 -2.32 8.82
CA ALA A 162 -3.84 -3.59 9.10
C ALA A 162 -3.03 -4.03 7.88
N VAL A 163 -1.84 -4.58 8.10
CA VAL A 163 -0.99 -5.14 7.06
C VAL A 163 -0.74 -6.61 7.32
N VAL A 164 -1.05 -7.44 6.32
CA VAL A 164 -0.60 -8.84 6.29
C VAL A 164 0.71 -8.85 5.52
N ALA A 165 1.79 -9.29 6.17
CA ALA A 165 3.10 -9.44 5.55
C ALA A 165 3.39 -10.89 5.23
N VAL A 166 3.88 -11.15 4.01
CA VAL A 166 4.29 -12.46 3.51
C VAL A 166 5.77 -12.41 3.19
N LEU A 167 6.55 -13.17 3.94
CA LEU A 167 7.99 -13.33 3.69
C LEU A 167 8.21 -14.25 2.49
N ILE A 168 9.23 -13.98 1.70
CA ILE A 168 9.52 -14.69 0.46
C ILE A 168 10.97 -15.20 0.49
N ASP A 169 11.13 -16.52 0.47
CA ASP A 169 12.44 -17.18 0.34
C ASP A 169 12.77 -17.46 -1.14
N GLU A 170 14.05 -17.44 -1.48
CA GLU A 170 14.54 -17.95 -2.76
C GLU A 170 14.57 -19.48 -2.72
N VAL A 171 13.96 -20.11 -3.72
CA VAL A 171 13.89 -21.56 -3.89
C VAL A 171 14.20 -21.96 -5.34
N ASP A 172 14.48 -23.25 -5.60
CA ASP A 172 14.80 -23.71 -6.95
C ASP A 172 13.58 -23.75 -7.89
N ALA A 173 12.37 -23.91 -7.34
CA ALA A 173 11.15 -24.06 -8.13
C ALA A 173 10.42 -22.74 -8.35
N SER A 174 9.95 -22.50 -9.56
CA SER A 174 9.07 -21.36 -9.85
C SER A 174 7.71 -21.50 -9.17
N ASN A 175 7.16 -20.38 -8.74
CA ASN A 175 5.82 -20.29 -8.19
C ASN A 175 4.83 -19.84 -9.27
N GLU A 176 4.00 -20.76 -9.74
CA GLU A 176 3.05 -20.51 -10.84
C GLU A 176 2.03 -19.41 -10.51
N SER A 177 1.70 -19.23 -9.21
CA SER A 177 0.77 -18.17 -8.79
C SER A 177 1.29 -16.75 -9.08
N PHE A 178 2.62 -16.59 -9.18
CA PHE A 178 3.24 -15.29 -9.46
C PHE A 178 3.41 -15.00 -10.96
N GLU A 179 3.24 -15.98 -11.84
CA GLU A 179 3.40 -15.79 -13.30
C GLU A 179 2.43 -14.73 -13.86
N VAL A 180 1.24 -14.60 -13.25
CA VAL A 180 0.27 -13.58 -13.66
C VAL A 180 0.75 -12.16 -13.36
N LEU A 181 1.50 -11.96 -12.29
CA LEU A 181 2.09 -10.67 -11.93
C LEU A 181 3.34 -10.39 -12.76
N LEU A 182 4.18 -11.41 -12.99
CA LEU A 182 5.45 -11.29 -13.71
C LEU A 182 5.26 -10.98 -15.21
N ASP A 183 4.13 -11.39 -15.79
CA ASP A 183 3.83 -11.20 -17.22
C ASP A 183 3.98 -9.75 -17.69
N ARG A 184 3.68 -8.77 -16.79
CA ARG A 184 3.73 -7.34 -17.11
C ARG A 184 4.13 -6.47 -15.92
N LEU A 185 5.29 -6.74 -15.30
CA LEU A 185 5.76 -5.88 -14.24
C LEU A 185 5.96 -4.43 -14.74
N PRO A 186 5.44 -3.42 -14.03
CA PRO A 186 5.69 -2.03 -14.35
C PRO A 186 7.14 -1.66 -14.04
N ASN A 187 7.62 -0.58 -14.65
CA ASN A 187 8.97 -0.03 -14.44
C ASN A 187 8.97 1.48 -14.68
N LYS A 188 10.14 2.12 -14.53
CA LYS A 188 10.27 3.58 -14.72
C LYS A 188 9.77 4.09 -16.08
N SER A 189 9.92 3.29 -17.15
CA SER A 189 9.49 3.69 -18.50
C SER A 189 8.03 3.39 -18.79
N THR A 190 7.47 2.39 -18.12
CA THR A 190 6.07 1.96 -18.20
C THR A 190 5.55 1.80 -16.78
N PRO A 191 5.20 2.92 -16.12
CA PRO A 191 4.89 2.91 -14.69
C PRO A 191 3.53 2.29 -14.34
N ARG A 192 2.65 2.09 -15.32
CA ARG A 192 1.35 1.43 -15.14
C ARG A 192 1.18 0.32 -16.16
N THR A 193 0.73 -0.84 -15.69
CA THR A 193 0.40 -1.99 -16.54
C THR A 193 -0.93 -2.59 -16.10
N GLU A 194 -1.71 -3.03 -17.07
CA GLU A 194 -2.99 -3.70 -16.85
C GLU A 194 -3.05 -5.00 -17.64
N SER A 195 -3.73 -5.99 -17.09
CA SER A 195 -3.95 -7.28 -17.73
C SER A 195 -5.40 -7.71 -17.54
N ASN A 196 -5.98 -8.34 -18.58
CA ASN A 196 -7.28 -9.00 -18.46
C ASN A 196 -7.21 -10.31 -17.66
N ARG A 197 -6.00 -10.77 -17.29
CA ARG A 197 -5.83 -11.89 -16.36
C ARG A 197 -6.28 -11.47 -14.98
N GLN A 198 -6.80 -12.41 -14.24
CA GLN A 198 -7.23 -12.19 -12.87
C GLN A 198 -6.24 -12.80 -11.89
N ILE A 199 -6.08 -12.15 -10.76
CA ILE A 199 -5.41 -12.70 -9.59
C ILE A 199 -6.40 -12.80 -8.44
N ASP A 200 -6.36 -13.94 -7.74
CA ASP A 200 -6.92 -14.07 -6.40
C ASP A 200 -5.76 -13.93 -5.42
N ALA A 201 -5.77 -12.88 -4.61
CA ALA A 201 -4.70 -12.64 -3.65
C ALA A 201 -4.50 -13.82 -2.67
N THR A 202 -5.47 -14.73 -2.53
CA THR A 202 -5.29 -15.98 -1.77
C THR A 202 -4.21 -16.87 -2.39
N ALA A 203 -4.02 -16.82 -3.71
CA ALA A 203 -3.06 -17.67 -4.42
C ALA A 203 -1.60 -17.32 -4.13
N VAL A 204 -1.33 -16.09 -3.65
CA VAL A 204 0.01 -15.60 -3.27
C VAL A 204 0.28 -15.72 -1.77
N LEU A 205 -0.61 -16.36 -1.00
CA LEU A 205 -0.42 -16.62 0.43
C LEU A 205 0.17 -18.02 0.67
N PRO A 206 0.92 -18.24 1.77
CA PRO A 206 1.26 -19.59 2.22
C PRO A 206 -0.01 -20.33 2.64
N LYS A 207 0.01 -21.69 2.58
CA LYS A 207 -1.13 -22.53 3.01
C LYS A 207 -1.40 -22.46 4.52
N ASP A 208 -0.38 -22.21 5.31
CA ASP A 208 -0.46 -22.04 6.77
C ASP A 208 -0.54 -20.54 7.09
N HIS A 209 -1.65 -20.12 7.67
CA HIS A 209 -1.92 -18.72 8.02
C HIS A 209 -1.58 -18.40 9.48
N ALA A 210 -0.77 -19.21 10.16
CA ALA A 210 -0.22 -18.84 11.46
C ALA A 210 0.64 -17.57 11.32
N TYR A 211 0.57 -16.66 12.28
CA TYR A 211 1.16 -15.34 12.16
C TYR A 211 1.78 -14.81 13.45
N PHE A 212 2.66 -13.85 13.30
CA PHE A 212 3.11 -12.96 14.37
C PHE A 212 2.28 -11.68 14.32
N ALA A 213 1.91 -11.15 15.48
CA ALA A 213 1.15 -9.92 15.60
C ALA A 213 1.86 -8.89 16.48
N TYR A 214 1.89 -7.64 16.03
CA TYR A 214 2.38 -6.51 16.82
C TYR A 214 1.76 -5.19 16.33
N ASP A 215 1.83 -4.16 17.17
CA ASP A 215 1.44 -2.79 16.81
C ASP A 215 2.66 -2.03 16.29
N GLY A 216 2.53 -1.42 15.12
CA GLY A 216 3.62 -0.79 14.41
C GLY A 216 3.21 0.48 13.64
N SER A 217 3.95 0.77 12.58
CA SER A 217 3.78 1.94 11.72
C SER A 217 3.76 1.55 10.24
N PHE A 218 3.49 2.50 9.35
CA PHE A 218 3.93 2.39 7.97
C PHE A 218 5.46 2.35 7.92
N THR A 219 6.00 1.67 6.90
CA THR A 219 7.45 1.53 6.67
C THR A 219 7.99 2.58 5.69
N THR A 220 7.13 3.45 5.19
CA THR A 220 7.47 4.59 4.32
C THR A 220 7.04 5.91 4.97
N PRO A 221 7.69 7.04 4.65
CA PRO A 221 7.25 8.36 5.12
C PRO A 221 5.75 8.59 4.87
N PRO A 222 5.04 9.19 5.84
CA PRO A 222 5.51 9.81 7.07
C PRO A 222 5.73 8.84 8.25
N CYS A 223 5.71 7.52 8.07
CA CYS A 223 5.94 6.50 9.09
C CYS A 223 4.92 6.52 10.25
N THR A 224 3.68 6.90 9.93
CA THR A 224 2.57 7.02 10.90
C THR A 224 2.35 5.73 11.66
N GLU A 225 2.28 5.83 13.00
CA GLU A 225 2.04 4.70 13.91
C GLU A 225 0.55 4.30 13.97
N GLY A 226 0.24 3.18 14.60
CA GLY A 226 -1.13 2.66 14.75
C GLY A 226 -1.52 1.59 13.73
N VAL A 227 -0.55 1.07 12.97
CA VAL A 227 -0.76 -0.04 12.04
C VAL A 227 -0.73 -1.38 12.77
N LYS A 228 -1.73 -2.23 12.53
CA LYS A 228 -1.77 -3.62 12.99
C LYS A 228 -0.98 -4.50 12.03
N TRP A 229 0.09 -5.12 12.48
CA TRP A 229 0.90 -6.03 11.68
C TRP A 229 0.56 -7.48 11.97
N PHE A 230 0.36 -8.24 10.88
CA PHE A 230 0.15 -9.70 10.87
C PHE A 230 1.17 -10.33 9.93
N VAL A 231 2.34 -10.70 10.44
CA VAL A 231 3.42 -11.29 9.63
C VAL A 231 3.25 -12.80 9.61
N LEU A 232 2.97 -13.38 8.44
CA LEU A 232 2.76 -14.82 8.31
C LEU A 232 4.05 -15.58 8.66
N GLN A 233 3.92 -16.66 9.46
CA GLN A 233 5.07 -17.40 9.99
C GLN A 233 5.79 -18.23 8.92
N LYS A 234 5.06 -18.69 7.90
CA LYS A 234 5.61 -19.48 6.82
C LYS A 234 5.90 -18.61 5.61
N PRO A 235 7.14 -18.54 5.14
CA PRO A 235 7.43 -17.89 3.88
C PRO A 235 6.82 -18.69 2.72
N ILE A 236 6.60 -17.99 1.61
CA ILE A 236 6.42 -18.61 0.29
C ILE A 236 7.77 -18.67 -0.42
N GLY A 237 7.86 -19.52 -1.46
CA GLY A 237 9.04 -19.60 -2.30
C GLY A 237 8.82 -18.96 -3.66
N LEU A 238 9.81 -18.23 -4.15
CA LEU A 238 9.95 -17.83 -5.56
C LEU A 238 11.30 -18.32 -6.09
N SER A 239 11.36 -18.62 -7.39
CA SER A 239 12.65 -18.93 -7.99
C SER A 239 13.53 -17.68 -8.07
N LYS A 240 14.85 -17.91 -8.23
CA LYS A 240 15.81 -16.81 -8.40
C LYS A 240 15.41 -15.91 -9.57
N GLU A 241 14.99 -16.49 -10.70
CA GLU A 241 14.57 -15.76 -11.89
C GLU A 241 13.36 -14.88 -11.61
N GLN A 242 12.37 -15.38 -10.86
CA GLN A 242 11.18 -14.60 -10.48
C GLN A 242 11.54 -13.43 -9.56
N ILE A 243 12.43 -13.64 -8.59
CA ILE A 243 12.93 -12.58 -7.70
C ILE A 243 13.72 -11.53 -8.51
N ASP A 244 14.59 -11.97 -9.42
CA ASP A 244 15.40 -11.08 -10.25
C ASP A 244 14.54 -10.19 -11.17
N GLU A 245 13.35 -10.66 -11.63
CA GLU A 245 12.42 -9.82 -12.38
C GLU A 245 11.91 -8.63 -11.54
N PHE A 246 11.52 -8.84 -10.29
CA PHE A 246 11.15 -7.74 -9.38
C PHE A 246 12.33 -6.80 -9.12
N ARG A 247 13.52 -7.35 -8.89
CA ARG A 247 14.75 -6.58 -8.58
C ARG A 247 15.19 -5.64 -9.70
N LYS A 248 14.82 -5.88 -10.94
CA LYS A 248 15.07 -4.93 -12.04
C LYS A 248 14.47 -3.55 -11.78
N THR A 249 13.42 -3.49 -10.96
CA THR A 249 12.69 -2.25 -10.68
C THR A 249 12.78 -1.82 -9.22
N ILE A 250 12.77 -2.74 -8.24
CA ILE A 250 12.60 -2.46 -6.81
C ILE A 250 13.72 -3.04 -5.93
N ASP A 251 14.96 -3.07 -6.39
CA ASP A 251 16.06 -3.53 -5.54
C ASP A 251 16.46 -2.48 -4.50
N GLY A 252 16.62 -2.92 -3.23
CA GLY A 252 17.03 -2.07 -2.12
C GLY A 252 15.93 -1.10 -1.61
N ASN A 253 14.65 -1.43 -1.81
CA ASN A 253 13.50 -0.62 -1.38
C ASN A 253 12.95 -1.03 0.00
N ASN A 254 13.80 -1.37 0.94
CA ASN A 254 13.43 -1.78 2.28
C ASN A 254 13.94 -0.80 3.35
N ARG A 255 13.09 -0.46 4.30
CA ARG A 255 13.50 0.27 5.51
C ARG A 255 14.27 -0.66 6.44
N PRO A 256 15.37 -0.24 7.07
CA PRO A 256 16.04 -1.03 8.11
C PRO A 256 15.12 -1.33 9.30
N VAL A 257 15.40 -2.44 10.00
CA VAL A 257 14.66 -2.83 11.21
C VAL A 257 14.76 -1.74 12.29
N GLN A 258 13.64 -1.49 12.97
CA GLN A 258 13.48 -0.46 13.99
C GLN A 258 13.51 -1.08 15.40
N PRO A 259 13.91 -0.31 16.42
CA PRO A 259 13.90 -0.76 17.80
C PRO A 259 12.50 -1.15 18.27
N ARG A 260 12.36 -2.28 18.94
CA ARG A 260 11.08 -2.76 19.49
C ARG A 260 10.53 -1.91 20.63
N HIS A 261 11.36 -1.20 21.37
CA HIS A 261 10.99 -0.42 22.55
C HIS A 261 10.12 -1.16 23.57
N GLY A 262 10.38 -2.47 23.76
CA GLY A 262 9.64 -3.31 24.68
C GLY A 262 8.26 -3.76 24.19
N ARG A 263 7.90 -3.50 22.92
CA ARG A 263 6.66 -4.03 22.34
C ARG A 263 6.65 -5.56 22.35
N ALA A 264 5.53 -6.11 22.78
CA ALA A 264 5.31 -7.54 22.68
C ALA A 264 5.04 -7.95 21.22
N VAL A 265 5.66 -9.02 20.78
CA VAL A 265 5.29 -9.72 19.54
C VAL A 265 4.61 -11.02 19.95
N HIS A 266 3.37 -11.18 19.57
CA HIS A 266 2.57 -12.37 19.86
C HIS A 266 2.63 -13.31 18.65
N ARG A 267 2.71 -14.61 18.91
CA ARG A 267 2.66 -15.66 17.89
C ARG A 267 1.34 -16.42 18.03
N SER A 268 0.60 -16.59 16.93
CA SER A 268 -0.56 -17.47 16.93
C SER A 268 -0.13 -18.94 17.11
N ALA A 269 -0.98 -19.73 17.76
CA ALA A 269 -0.87 -21.19 17.65
C ALA A 269 -1.19 -21.63 16.21
N GLN A 270 -0.59 -22.72 15.79
CA GLN A 270 -0.90 -23.38 14.49
C GLN A 270 -2.31 -23.95 14.52
#